data_c1d48cf94a4890dbcfcc1f24699e690f
#
_entry.id   c1d48cf94a4890dbcfcc1f24699e690f
#
_cell.length_a   1.000
_cell.length_b   1.000
_cell.length_c   1.000
_cell.angle_alpha   90.00
_cell.angle_beta   90.00
_cell.angle_gamma   90.00
#
_symmetry.space_group_name_H-M   'P 1'
#
loop_
_entity.id
_entity.type
_entity.pdbx_description
1 polymer ?
#
loop_
_entity_poly.entity_id
_entity_poly.type
_entity_poly.pdbx_seq_one_letter_code
_entity_poly.pdbx_strand_id
1 'polypeptide(L)'
;MTASIWNPAATATVFDATSIPYLPAGTGAVSTYIANKLKERVSVKDFGAAGDGVTDDTSAIQLAVTYALSVSAVVEWPKGNYITSASINNFHLVKHEGSGILKRGSNSWVINGYSGSNYLYIATSGDDSNDGLSSSQPRKTVQSIFNALANWQDALLRNGVFHVVLAAGTYTEGLYISGLKSRNRIVVQGPDVGGSPNTPTAIIDGTSAAAQAGLYFAKGMNVQVQDVLCRNFTLSSVGYGVVVDALCDLYTKNVHATGNRYAGICGDDSSVVRVEGGKLNNNVFYGFRAHDNTDYTVGYHGSVSARTQIQNNGSAGIAILTGSQGHIDYCDLSTNYRNVMLQDNSRAHIMGSTFTGATIADVVADPTCSWYDDTATVNTFSSSPKFNNPMRSVTRAQMIKTSDTSWTQIPELSLKLIGGTTYSFEALVPVSCGAGGVSLALTASMAITALFAAGVVYNGATIVNAQETSSPSGAVGSYTGTATRVVISGTITPTVTGTFGLTFAQNASNVASSAVLVPASLVATVINGSTST
;
A
#
# COMPACT_ATOMS: atom_id res chain seq x y z
N MET A 1 23.16 -27.94 75.49
CA MET A 1 23.89 -28.12 74.23
C MET A 1 23.63 -26.90 73.38
N THR A 2 24.50 -25.93 73.46
CA THR A 2 24.48 -24.74 72.60
C THR A 2 25.63 -24.85 71.61
N ALA A 3 25.35 -25.34 70.42
CA ALA A 3 26.31 -25.28 69.33
C ALA A 3 26.21 -23.90 68.65
N SER A 4 27.11 -22.99 69.01
CA SER A 4 27.32 -21.80 68.23
C SER A 4 28.07 -22.18 66.97
N ILE A 5 27.41 -22.11 65.84
CA ILE A 5 27.99 -22.47 64.52
C ILE A 5 28.40 -21.18 63.77
N TRP A 6 28.54 -20.05 64.44
CA TRP A 6 28.99 -18.83 63.78
C TRP A 6 30.47 -18.58 64.05
N ASN A 7 31.31 -18.87 63.04
CA ASN A 7 32.72 -18.54 63.05
C ASN A 7 32.94 -17.28 62.20
N PRO A 8 33.14 -16.08 62.76
CA PRO A 8 33.32 -14.85 62.02
C PRO A 8 34.67 -14.73 61.29
N ALA A 9 35.53 -15.72 61.43
CA ALA A 9 36.85 -15.77 60.75
C ALA A 9 36.91 -16.74 59.58
N ALA A 10 35.78 -17.35 59.17
CA ALA A 10 35.74 -18.11 57.94
C ALA A 10 35.87 -17.14 56.76
N THR A 11 37.02 -17.14 56.11
CA THR A 11 37.17 -16.61 54.74
C THR A 11 36.02 -17.19 53.90
N ALA A 12 35.23 -16.32 53.27
CA ALA A 12 34.12 -16.72 52.43
C ALA A 12 34.64 -17.76 51.44
N THR A 13 34.27 -19.01 51.62
CA THR A 13 34.62 -20.09 50.67
C THR A 13 33.78 -19.84 49.45
N VAL A 14 34.40 -19.40 48.36
CA VAL A 14 33.74 -19.37 47.04
C VAL A 14 33.48 -20.81 46.66
N PHE A 15 32.21 -21.23 46.64
CA PHE A 15 31.86 -22.54 46.12
C PHE A 15 31.96 -22.55 44.61
N ASP A 16 32.75 -23.47 44.09
CA ASP A 16 32.87 -23.67 42.64
C ASP A 16 31.60 -24.39 42.13
N ALA A 17 30.74 -23.64 41.44
CA ALA A 17 29.50 -24.15 40.87
C ALA A 17 29.72 -25.29 39.83
N THR A 18 30.94 -25.45 39.32
CA THR A 18 31.31 -26.56 38.40
C THR A 18 31.34 -27.90 39.09
N SER A 19 31.47 -27.94 40.40
CA SER A 19 31.53 -29.17 41.22
C SER A 19 30.20 -29.52 41.90
N ILE A 20 29.17 -28.65 41.83
CA ILE A 20 27.88 -28.88 42.49
C ILE A 20 26.90 -29.53 41.50
N PRO A 21 26.53 -30.81 41.70
CA PRO A 21 25.58 -31.48 40.83
C PRO A 21 24.17 -30.90 41.01
N TYR A 22 23.40 -30.82 39.91
CA TYR A 22 22.00 -30.40 39.86
C TYR A 22 21.17 -31.42 39.10
N LEU A 23 20.12 -31.92 39.70
CA LEU A 23 19.15 -32.78 39.03
C LEU A 23 17.79 -32.05 39.02
N PRO A 24 17.28 -31.66 37.83
CA PRO A 24 15.94 -31.09 37.74
C PRO A 24 14.87 -32.05 38.20
N ALA A 25 13.78 -31.54 38.77
CA ALA A 25 12.62 -32.37 39.12
C ALA A 25 11.84 -32.73 37.85
N GLY A 26 11.51 -34.00 37.67
CA GLY A 26 10.64 -34.49 36.60
C GLY A 26 11.12 -35.79 35.98
N THR A 27 10.18 -36.53 35.39
CA THR A 27 10.48 -37.80 34.71
C THR A 27 11.35 -37.52 33.45
N GLY A 28 12.47 -38.20 33.34
CA GLY A 28 13.41 -38.03 32.22
C GLY A 28 14.46 -36.92 32.45
N ALA A 29 14.48 -36.29 33.62
CA ALA A 29 15.51 -35.31 33.97
C ALA A 29 16.93 -35.94 33.99
N VAL A 30 17.88 -35.22 33.45
CA VAL A 30 19.30 -35.62 33.40
C VAL A 30 20.12 -34.77 34.35
N SER A 31 21.01 -35.40 35.12
CA SER A 31 21.91 -34.69 36.03
C SER A 31 22.89 -33.78 35.26
N THR A 32 23.09 -32.58 35.75
CA THR A 32 24.05 -31.60 35.25
C THR A 32 24.74 -30.91 36.44
N TYR A 33 25.47 -29.83 36.18
CA TYR A 33 26.07 -29.02 37.24
C TYR A 33 25.38 -27.65 37.32
N ILE A 34 25.35 -27.02 38.52
CA ILE A 34 24.81 -25.69 38.73
C ILE A 34 25.46 -24.69 37.77
N ALA A 35 26.79 -24.77 37.55
CA ALA A 35 27.48 -23.92 36.59
C ALA A 35 26.89 -24.00 35.18
N ASN A 36 26.51 -25.20 34.69
CA ASN A 36 25.90 -25.34 33.37
C ASN A 36 24.53 -24.67 33.31
N LYS A 37 23.76 -24.79 34.39
CA LYS A 37 22.44 -24.17 34.50
C LYS A 37 22.52 -22.63 34.56
N LEU A 38 23.49 -22.10 35.28
CA LEU A 38 23.75 -20.65 35.36
C LEU A 38 24.24 -20.06 34.02
N LYS A 39 24.99 -20.85 33.23
CA LYS A 39 25.44 -20.43 31.89
C LYS A 39 24.33 -20.24 30.86
N GLU A 40 23.14 -20.78 31.09
CA GLU A 40 21.99 -20.58 30.20
C GLU A 40 21.50 -19.11 30.17
N ARG A 41 21.75 -18.37 31.28
CA ARG A 41 21.42 -16.96 31.43
C ARG A 41 22.60 -16.21 32.03
N VAL A 42 22.95 -15.07 31.43
CA VAL A 42 24.08 -14.24 31.79
C VAL A 42 23.55 -12.85 32.14
N SER A 43 23.61 -12.48 33.42
CA SER A 43 23.18 -11.14 33.84
C SER A 43 24.26 -10.09 33.51
N VAL A 44 23.86 -8.93 33.02
CA VAL A 44 24.77 -7.80 32.85
C VAL A 44 25.39 -7.38 34.20
N LYS A 45 24.69 -7.62 35.31
CA LYS A 45 25.19 -7.37 36.66
C LYS A 45 26.30 -8.31 37.12
N ASP A 46 26.35 -9.53 36.56
CA ASP A 46 27.43 -10.48 36.86
C ASP A 46 28.80 -9.98 36.36
N PHE A 47 28.77 -9.02 35.43
CA PHE A 47 29.97 -8.37 34.87
C PHE A 47 30.15 -6.94 35.39
N GLY A 48 29.40 -6.55 36.42
CA GLY A 48 29.60 -5.29 37.14
C GLY A 48 28.74 -4.13 36.62
N ALA A 49 27.74 -4.35 35.77
CA ALA A 49 26.86 -3.26 35.37
C ALA A 49 26.04 -2.74 36.58
N ALA A 50 26.09 -1.46 36.83
CA ALA A 50 25.40 -0.81 37.95
C ALA A 50 23.89 -0.67 37.71
N GLY A 51 23.50 -0.24 36.49
CA GLY A 51 22.11 -0.01 36.16
C GLY A 51 21.43 1.09 36.96
N ASP A 52 22.20 2.05 37.46
CA ASP A 52 21.78 3.15 38.36
C ASP A 52 21.34 4.42 37.60
N GLY A 53 21.54 4.46 36.30
CA GLY A 53 21.21 5.59 35.43
C GLY A 53 22.26 6.70 35.42
N VAL A 54 23.43 6.47 36.03
CA VAL A 54 24.56 7.44 36.11
C VAL A 54 25.87 6.82 35.67
N THR A 55 26.17 5.62 36.14
CA THR A 55 27.42 4.88 35.82
C THR A 55 27.41 4.44 34.37
N ASP A 56 28.56 4.59 33.70
CA ASP A 56 28.73 4.04 32.34
C ASP A 56 28.94 2.51 32.41
N ASP A 57 27.92 1.79 31.99
CA ASP A 57 27.87 0.33 32.00
C ASP A 57 28.43 -0.32 30.71
N THR A 58 28.98 0.50 29.77
CA THR A 58 29.40 -0.01 28.42
C THR A 58 30.31 -1.23 28.51
N SER A 59 31.37 -1.15 29.32
CA SER A 59 32.35 -2.24 29.43
C SER A 59 31.76 -3.50 30.06
N ALA A 60 30.94 -3.36 31.08
CA ALA A 60 30.28 -4.47 31.77
C ALA A 60 29.31 -5.20 30.84
N ILE A 61 28.49 -4.42 30.12
CA ILE A 61 27.55 -4.98 29.14
C ILE A 61 28.29 -5.67 27.98
N GLN A 62 29.39 -5.07 27.50
CA GLN A 62 30.20 -5.68 26.44
C GLN A 62 30.77 -7.05 26.86
N LEU A 63 31.25 -7.16 28.09
CA LEU A 63 31.75 -8.43 28.64
C LEU A 63 30.62 -9.46 28.75
N ALA A 64 29.44 -9.07 29.23
CA ALA A 64 28.28 -9.94 29.33
C ALA A 64 27.83 -10.46 27.96
N VAL A 65 27.78 -9.61 26.94
CA VAL A 65 27.43 -9.98 25.56
C VAL A 65 28.48 -10.92 24.97
N THR A 66 29.77 -10.61 25.15
CA THR A 66 30.88 -11.45 24.66
C THR A 66 30.84 -12.85 25.27
N TYR A 67 30.62 -12.92 26.59
CA TYR A 67 30.52 -14.21 27.27
C TYR A 67 29.27 -14.98 26.85
N ALA A 68 28.10 -14.32 26.80
CA ALA A 68 26.85 -14.95 26.37
C ALA A 68 26.97 -15.57 24.96
N LEU A 69 27.63 -14.88 24.04
CA LEU A 69 27.95 -15.43 22.71
C LEU A 69 28.78 -16.69 22.78
N SER A 70 29.81 -16.72 23.61
CA SER A 70 30.73 -17.87 23.72
C SER A 70 30.06 -19.15 24.25
N VAL A 71 28.95 -18.98 25.01
CA VAL A 71 28.22 -20.11 25.65
C VAL A 71 26.80 -20.26 25.12
N SER A 72 26.40 -19.50 24.08
CA SER A 72 25.06 -19.48 23.49
C SER A 72 23.95 -19.16 24.51
N ALA A 73 24.22 -18.25 25.45
CA ALA A 73 23.30 -17.86 26.52
C ALA A 73 22.45 -16.66 26.16
N VAL A 74 21.39 -16.47 26.96
CA VAL A 74 20.57 -15.26 26.96
C VAL A 74 21.20 -14.21 27.86
N VAL A 75 21.25 -12.93 27.43
CA VAL A 75 21.67 -11.80 28.29
C VAL A 75 20.45 -11.30 29.06
N GLU A 76 20.54 -11.40 30.38
CA GLU A 76 19.49 -10.92 31.30
C GLU A 76 19.78 -9.50 31.77
N TRP A 77 18.74 -8.65 31.72
CA TRP A 77 18.75 -7.27 32.14
C TRP A 77 17.84 -7.08 33.36
N PRO A 78 18.37 -7.18 34.56
CA PRO A 78 17.61 -6.84 35.77
C PRO A 78 17.07 -5.41 35.69
N LYS A 79 16.01 -5.10 36.43
CA LYS A 79 15.42 -3.76 36.50
C LYS A 79 16.51 -2.74 36.83
N GLY A 80 16.64 -1.72 35.99
CA GLY A 80 17.63 -0.65 36.13
C GLY A 80 17.71 0.22 34.89
N ASN A 81 18.45 1.33 34.97
CA ASN A 81 18.78 2.20 33.85
C ASN A 81 20.27 2.05 33.55
N TYR A 82 20.61 1.41 32.46
CA TYR A 82 22.00 1.11 32.04
C TYR A 82 22.47 2.16 31.06
N ILE A 83 23.41 3.00 31.45
CA ILE A 83 23.98 4.04 30.60
C ILE A 83 25.12 3.44 29.78
N THR A 84 25.17 3.76 28.47
CA THR A 84 26.29 3.40 27.62
C THR A 84 26.78 4.62 26.85
N SER A 85 28.09 4.80 26.78
CA SER A 85 28.75 5.87 26.03
C SER A 85 29.20 5.44 24.64
N ALA A 86 29.32 4.12 24.41
CA ALA A 86 29.77 3.54 23.16
C ALA A 86 28.90 2.37 22.70
N SER A 87 29.07 1.95 21.45
CA SER A 87 28.42 0.77 20.88
C SER A 87 28.82 -0.50 21.63
N ILE A 88 27.86 -1.41 21.76
CA ILE A 88 28.10 -2.76 22.26
C ILE A 88 28.24 -3.67 21.03
N ASN A 89 29.46 -4.13 20.77
CA ASN A 89 29.73 -4.98 19.63
C ASN A 89 28.99 -6.31 19.75
N ASN A 90 28.44 -6.76 18.61
CA ASN A 90 27.71 -8.02 18.53
C ASN A 90 26.45 -8.11 19.40
N PHE A 91 25.95 -6.98 19.91
CA PHE A 91 24.73 -6.88 20.72
C PHE A 91 23.54 -7.63 20.07
N HIS A 92 23.42 -7.54 18.75
CA HIS A 92 22.36 -8.15 17.96
C HIS A 92 22.46 -9.68 17.80
N LEU A 93 23.58 -10.29 18.14
CA LEU A 93 23.80 -11.71 17.98
C LEU A 93 23.33 -12.55 19.19
N VAL A 94 22.97 -11.88 20.28
CA VAL A 94 22.47 -12.53 21.49
C VAL A 94 21.00 -12.20 21.73
N LYS A 95 20.29 -13.11 22.38
CA LYS A 95 18.93 -12.86 22.87
C LYS A 95 19.02 -12.05 24.15
N HIS A 96 18.18 -11.02 24.28
CA HIS A 96 18.08 -10.17 25.45
C HIS A 96 16.74 -10.38 26.17
N GLU A 97 16.76 -10.54 27.49
CA GLU A 97 15.57 -10.66 28.32
C GLU A 97 15.70 -9.80 29.58
N GLY A 98 14.58 -9.42 30.19
CA GLY A 98 14.57 -8.66 31.44
C GLY A 98 13.73 -7.38 31.36
N SER A 99 13.84 -6.53 32.38
CA SER A 99 13.10 -5.27 32.51
C SER A 99 14.00 -4.04 32.60
N GLY A 100 15.29 -4.21 32.26
CA GLY A 100 16.26 -3.13 32.20
C GLY A 100 16.00 -2.16 31.05
N ILE A 101 16.51 -0.95 31.19
CA ILE A 101 16.44 0.11 30.18
C ILE A 101 17.87 0.46 29.78
N LEU A 102 18.22 0.25 28.52
CA LEU A 102 19.47 0.69 27.94
C LEU A 102 19.33 2.15 27.47
N LYS A 103 20.24 3.02 27.84
CA LYS A 103 20.26 4.44 27.45
C LYS A 103 21.58 4.83 26.80
N ARG A 104 21.50 5.59 25.71
CA ARG A 104 22.66 6.23 25.07
C ARG A 104 22.27 7.60 24.55
N GLY A 105 22.85 8.66 25.17
CA GLY A 105 22.43 10.02 24.90
C GLY A 105 20.94 10.21 25.18
N SER A 106 20.19 10.72 24.21
CA SER A 106 18.73 10.89 24.30
C SER A 106 17.93 9.61 24.01
N ASN A 107 18.56 8.56 23.48
CA ASN A 107 17.89 7.31 23.09
C ASN A 107 17.73 6.39 24.30
N SER A 108 16.59 5.71 24.35
CA SER A 108 16.21 4.81 25.45
C SER A 108 15.55 3.55 24.89
N TRP A 109 16.06 2.38 25.28
CA TRP A 109 15.61 1.07 24.83
C TRP A 109 15.17 0.23 26.03
N VAL A 110 13.92 -0.15 26.07
CA VAL A 110 13.39 -1.03 27.11
C VAL A 110 13.51 -2.48 26.67
N ILE A 111 14.25 -3.28 27.41
CA ILE A 111 14.39 -4.71 27.17
C ILE A 111 13.08 -5.39 27.55
N ASN A 112 12.27 -5.93 26.74
CA ASN A 112 10.93 -6.49 27.00
C ASN A 112 9.80 -5.51 27.31
N GLY A 113 9.94 -4.22 27.00
CA GLY A 113 8.92 -3.22 27.31
C GLY A 113 8.61 -2.25 26.17
N TYR A 114 7.59 -1.42 26.40
CA TYR A 114 7.23 -0.30 25.53
C TYR A 114 8.11 0.92 25.82
N SER A 115 8.68 1.52 24.79
CA SER A 115 9.40 2.79 24.90
C SER A 115 9.23 3.69 23.68
N GLY A 116 8.00 4.06 23.32
CA GLY A 116 7.77 5.04 22.24
C GLY A 116 8.43 4.65 20.90
N SER A 117 9.19 5.58 20.32
CA SER A 117 9.91 5.37 19.04
C SER A 117 11.34 4.92 19.29
N ASN A 118 11.75 3.82 18.64
CA ASN A 118 13.10 3.30 18.73
C ASN A 118 13.83 3.55 17.39
N TYR A 119 15.02 4.13 17.46
CA TYR A 119 15.82 4.50 16.30
C TYR A 119 17.03 3.59 16.16
N LEU A 120 17.21 3.04 14.96
CA LEU A 120 18.36 2.25 14.54
C LEU A 120 19.03 2.96 13.36
N TYR A 121 20.33 3.20 13.46
CA TYR A 121 21.07 4.05 12.53
C TYR A 121 21.96 3.22 11.60
N ILE A 122 21.94 3.58 10.34
CA ILE A 122 22.72 2.97 9.26
C ILE A 122 23.45 4.07 8.50
N ALA A 123 24.71 3.87 8.21
CA ALA A 123 25.51 4.73 7.34
C ALA A 123 26.53 3.89 6.56
N THR A 124 26.84 4.29 5.35
CA THR A 124 27.83 3.59 4.50
C THR A 124 29.23 3.55 5.12
N SER A 125 29.52 4.49 6.03
CA SER A 125 30.75 4.54 6.86
C SER A 125 30.65 3.75 8.16
N GLY A 126 29.51 3.07 8.43
CA GLY A 126 29.29 2.31 9.65
C GLY A 126 30.01 0.98 9.69
N ASP A 127 29.75 0.24 10.77
CA ASP A 127 30.27 -1.12 10.99
C ASP A 127 29.14 -2.04 11.47
N ASP A 128 28.96 -3.20 10.84
CA ASP A 128 27.90 -4.14 11.20
C ASP A 128 28.12 -4.84 12.56
N SER A 129 29.31 -4.72 13.14
CA SER A 129 29.55 -5.11 14.53
C SER A 129 28.94 -4.13 15.56
N ASN A 130 28.68 -2.87 15.18
CA ASN A 130 27.99 -1.91 16.03
C ASN A 130 26.56 -2.36 16.35
N ASP A 131 26.02 -1.88 17.46
CA ASP A 131 24.61 -2.10 17.82
C ASP A 131 23.62 -1.24 16.99
N GLY A 132 24.09 -0.15 16.39
CA GLY A 132 23.27 0.76 15.61
C GLY A 132 22.35 1.67 16.42
N LEU A 133 22.51 1.75 17.74
CA LEU A 133 21.66 2.54 18.63
C LEU A 133 21.99 4.05 18.63
N SER A 134 23.01 4.47 17.90
CA SER A 134 23.48 5.86 17.82
C SER A 134 23.88 6.22 16.39
N SER A 135 23.56 7.45 15.98
CA SER A 135 24.01 7.99 14.69
C SER A 135 25.53 8.17 14.59
N SER A 136 26.25 8.26 15.71
CA SER A 136 27.71 8.32 15.75
C SER A 136 28.39 6.96 15.61
N GLN A 137 27.66 5.87 15.84
CA GLN A 137 28.13 4.48 15.73
C GLN A 137 27.07 3.63 14.98
N PRO A 138 26.81 3.96 13.70
CA PRO A 138 25.80 3.29 12.90
C PRO A 138 26.27 1.91 12.46
N ARG A 139 25.34 1.08 12.06
CA ARG A 139 25.64 -0.12 11.27
C ARG A 139 25.93 0.27 9.83
N LYS A 140 26.56 -0.64 9.09
CA LYS A 140 26.96 -0.39 7.70
C LYS A 140 25.87 -0.77 6.70
N THR A 141 25.25 -1.93 6.88
CA THR A 141 24.29 -2.49 5.93
C THR A 141 22.87 -2.46 6.47
N VAL A 142 21.91 -2.26 5.59
CA VAL A 142 20.47 -2.26 5.94
C VAL A 142 20.05 -3.66 6.37
N GLN A 143 20.51 -4.71 5.67
CA GLN A 143 20.22 -6.11 6.02
C GLN A 143 20.64 -6.46 7.45
N SER A 144 21.76 -5.93 7.93
CA SER A 144 22.26 -6.21 9.27
C SER A 144 21.29 -5.75 10.38
N ILE A 145 20.60 -4.62 10.19
CA ILE A 145 19.58 -4.15 11.13
C ILE A 145 18.37 -5.09 11.15
N PHE A 146 17.91 -5.57 10.01
CA PHE A 146 16.78 -6.49 9.95
C PHE A 146 17.12 -7.86 10.53
N ASN A 147 18.35 -8.33 10.36
CA ASN A 147 18.86 -9.52 11.05
C ASN A 147 18.87 -9.33 12.58
N ALA A 148 19.26 -8.13 13.05
CA ALA A 148 19.18 -7.79 14.46
C ALA A 148 17.75 -7.78 14.97
N LEU A 149 16.82 -7.14 14.26
CA LEU A 149 15.40 -7.11 14.60
C LEU A 149 14.80 -8.52 14.64
N ALA A 150 15.21 -9.42 13.76
CA ALA A 150 14.77 -10.82 13.76
C ALA A 150 15.18 -11.54 15.06
N ASN A 151 16.36 -11.28 15.58
CA ASN A 151 16.84 -11.84 16.85
C ASN A 151 16.17 -11.18 18.08
N TRP A 152 15.67 -9.97 17.95
CA TRP A 152 15.03 -9.21 19.03
C TRP A 152 13.50 -9.29 19.05
N GLN A 153 12.90 -10.09 18.18
CA GLN A 153 11.44 -10.13 17.95
C GLN A 153 10.59 -10.21 19.23
N ASP A 154 11.00 -11.02 20.18
CA ASP A 154 10.22 -11.21 21.42
C ASP A 154 10.44 -10.09 22.44
N ALA A 155 11.60 -9.44 22.40
CA ALA A 155 12.03 -8.45 23.39
C ALA A 155 11.64 -7.01 23.02
N LEU A 156 11.77 -6.65 21.75
CA LEU A 156 11.68 -5.26 21.31
C LEU A 156 10.42 -4.94 20.50
N LEU A 157 9.75 -5.94 19.92
CA LEU A 157 8.66 -5.73 18.97
C LEU A 157 7.27 -5.75 19.59
N ARG A 158 7.14 -5.88 20.89
CA ARG A 158 5.81 -6.01 21.52
C ARG A 158 4.96 -4.75 21.43
N ASN A 159 5.52 -3.53 21.49
CA ASN A 159 4.73 -2.29 21.53
C ASN A 159 5.51 -1.02 21.15
N GLY A 160 6.10 -0.88 19.97
CA GLY A 160 6.74 0.38 19.58
C GLY A 160 6.93 0.54 18.07
N VAL A 161 7.08 1.77 17.59
CA VAL A 161 7.49 2.05 16.20
C VAL A 161 9.01 1.96 16.13
N PHE A 162 9.52 1.18 15.18
CA PHE A 162 10.95 1.10 14.88
C PHE A 162 11.30 1.98 13.70
N HIS A 163 12.23 2.89 13.89
CA HIS A 163 12.78 3.73 12.85
C HIS A 163 14.14 3.20 12.42
N VAL A 164 14.23 2.69 11.22
CA VAL A 164 15.48 2.32 10.55
C VAL A 164 15.93 3.54 9.75
N VAL A 165 16.89 4.28 10.28
CA VAL A 165 17.32 5.58 9.77
C VAL A 165 18.58 5.41 8.93
N LEU A 166 18.46 5.61 7.63
CA LEU A 166 19.56 5.57 6.69
C LEU A 166 20.18 6.97 6.59
N ALA A 167 21.49 7.07 6.74
CA ALA A 167 22.20 8.28 6.35
C ALA A 167 22.20 8.45 4.82
N ALA A 168 22.48 9.66 4.35
CA ALA A 168 22.73 9.89 2.92
C ALA A 168 23.88 8.99 2.44
N GLY A 169 23.70 8.36 1.29
CA GLY A 169 24.71 7.46 0.71
C GLY A 169 24.08 6.38 -0.18
N THR A 170 24.94 5.60 -0.83
CA THR A 170 24.51 4.49 -1.69
C THR A 170 24.83 3.16 -1.01
N TYR A 171 23.80 2.39 -0.73
CA TYR A 171 23.84 1.05 -0.16
C TYR A 171 23.68 0.04 -1.29
N THR A 172 24.76 -0.67 -1.62
CA THR A 172 24.79 -1.65 -2.71
C THR A 172 24.36 -3.01 -2.19
N GLU A 173 23.08 -3.16 -1.94
CA GLU A 173 22.48 -4.37 -1.37
C GLU A 173 21.02 -4.52 -1.82
N GLY A 174 20.48 -5.71 -1.66
CA GLY A 174 19.06 -5.99 -1.78
C GLY A 174 18.60 -6.80 -0.59
N LEU A 175 17.40 -6.56 -0.15
CA LEU A 175 16.89 -7.01 1.14
C LEU A 175 15.74 -7.98 0.97
N TYR A 176 15.74 -9.03 1.77
CA TYR A 176 14.59 -9.90 1.97
C TYR A 176 14.28 -10.00 3.47
N ILE A 177 13.13 -9.50 3.86
CA ILE A 177 12.71 -9.41 5.25
C ILE A 177 11.38 -10.13 5.39
N SER A 178 11.34 -11.18 6.20
CA SER A 178 10.18 -12.05 6.31
C SER A 178 9.85 -12.36 7.76
N GLY A 179 8.55 -12.32 8.08
CA GLY A 179 8.04 -12.87 9.32
C GLY A 179 8.45 -12.13 10.60
N LEU A 180 8.87 -10.86 10.51
CA LEU A 180 8.99 -10.03 11.69
C LEU A 180 7.60 -9.81 12.26
N LYS A 181 7.28 -10.48 13.36
CA LYS A 181 6.00 -10.36 14.07
C LYS A 181 5.93 -9.01 14.79
N SER A 182 5.77 -7.95 14.03
CA SER A 182 5.56 -6.62 14.57
C SER A 182 4.06 -6.30 14.55
N ARG A 183 3.44 -6.13 15.70
CA ARG A 183 2.13 -5.46 15.78
C ARG A 183 2.22 -3.98 15.41
N ASN A 184 3.44 -3.45 15.33
CA ASN A 184 3.74 -2.05 15.14
C ASN A 184 4.48 -1.82 13.83
N ARG A 185 4.40 -0.58 13.38
CA ARG A 185 5.01 -0.16 12.12
C ARG A 185 6.53 -0.12 12.22
N ILE A 186 7.20 -0.67 11.23
CA ILE A 186 8.62 -0.45 10.97
C ILE A 186 8.73 0.68 9.94
N VAL A 187 9.45 1.74 10.27
CA VAL A 187 9.68 2.89 9.40
C VAL A 187 11.10 2.84 8.88
N VAL A 188 11.27 2.62 7.58
CA VAL A 188 12.57 2.75 6.89
C VAL A 188 12.63 4.14 6.30
N GLN A 189 13.56 4.98 6.75
CA GLN A 189 13.61 6.37 6.36
C GLN A 189 15.00 6.86 5.99
N GLY A 190 15.09 7.57 4.88
CA GLY A 190 16.23 8.40 4.51
C GLY A 190 16.17 9.78 5.18
N PRO A 191 17.17 10.65 4.91
CA PRO A 191 17.12 12.05 5.31
C PRO A 191 15.94 12.76 4.68
N ASP A 192 15.27 13.61 5.45
CA ASP A 192 14.20 14.47 4.95
C ASP A 192 14.75 15.44 3.88
N VAL A 193 14.20 15.35 2.69
CA VAL A 193 14.60 16.20 1.55
C VAL A 193 13.54 17.27 1.24
N GLY A 194 12.59 17.50 2.17
CA GLY A 194 11.52 18.47 1.99
C GLY A 194 10.34 17.94 1.16
N GLY A 195 10.19 16.61 1.10
CA GLY A 195 9.07 15.92 0.48
C GLY A 195 9.15 15.79 -1.05
N SER A 196 8.08 15.23 -1.64
CA SER A 196 7.98 15.02 -3.09
C SER A 196 7.87 16.36 -3.85
N PRO A 197 8.50 16.52 -5.04
CA PRO A 197 9.21 15.48 -5.80
C PRO A 197 10.74 15.48 -5.61
N ASN A 198 11.25 15.97 -4.49
CA ASN A 198 12.70 16.04 -4.25
C ASN A 198 13.33 14.65 -4.21
N THR A 199 14.53 14.53 -4.77
CA THR A 199 15.19 13.23 -4.88
C THR A 199 15.80 12.80 -3.56
N PRO A 200 15.45 11.63 -3.02
CA PRO A 200 16.06 11.08 -1.81
C PRO A 200 17.57 10.89 -1.95
N THR A 201 18.29 11.11 -0.85
CA THR A 201 19.75 10.97 -0.79
C THR A 201 20.21 9.64 -0.17
N ALA A 202 19.30 8.89 0.45
CA ALA A 202 19.52 7.49 0.83
C ALA A 202 19.12 6.60 -0.35
N ILE A 203 20.08 5.88 -0.91
CA ILE A 203 19.95 5.13 -2.16
C ILE A 203 20.23 3.65 -1.90
N ILE A 204 19.28 2.78 -2.22
CA ILE A 204 19.48 1.34 -2.25
C ILE A 204 19.65 0.94 -3.72
N ASP A 205 20.84 0.47 -4.09
CA ASP A 205 21.26 0.29 -5.47
C ASP A 205 21.53 -1.19 -5.79
N GLY A 206 20.80 -1.72 -6.75
CA GLY A 206 20.91 -3.11 -7.21
C GLY A 206 21.94 -3.35 -8.31
N THR A 207 22.74 -2.36 -8.73
CA THR A 207 23.67 -2.51 -9.86
C THR A 207 24.62 -3.70 -9.72
N SER A 208 25.05 -4.02 -8.51
CA SER A 208 25.94 -5.16 -8.21
C SER A 208 25.28 -6.23 -7.34
N ALA A 209 23.99 -6.05 -6.98
CA ALA A 209 23.28 -6.98 -6.10
C ALA A 209 22.41 -7.93 -6.94
N ALA A 210 22.69 -9.22 -6.88
CA ALA A 210 21.86 -10.28 -7.46
C ALA A 210 20.56 -10.51 -6.65
N ALA A 211 20.03 -9.45 -6.02
CA ALA A 211 18.83 -9.49 -5.19
C ALA A 211 17.58 -9.25 -6.01
N GLN A 212 16.46 -9.80 -5.53
CA GLN A 212 15.16 -9.65 -6.20
C GLN A 212 14.56 -8.26 -6.00
N ALA A 213 14.91 -7.56 -4.92
CA ALA A 213 14.37 -6.25 -4.60
C ALA A 213 15.32 -5.39 -3.78
N GLY A 214 15.13 -4.07 -3.84
CA GLY A 214 15.75 -3.15 -2.90
C GLY A 214 15.24 -3.38 -1.49
N LEU A 215 13.93 -3.39 -1.33
CA LEU A 215 13.24 -3.69 -0.07
C LEU A 215 12.13 -4.72 -0.33
N TYR A 216 12.28 -5.92 0.19
CA TYR A 216 11.27 -6.98 0.12
C TYR A 216 10.75 -7.30 1.53
N PHE A 217 9.46 -7.10 1.76
CA PHE A 217 8.80 -7.39 3.02
C PHE A 217 7.73 -8.45 2.83
N ALA A 218 7.71 -9.49 3.66
CA ALA A 218 6.76 -10.59 3.54
C ALA A 218 6.22 -11.08 4.88
N LYS A 219 5.06 -11.75 4.83
CA LYS A 219 4.42 -12.44 5.96
C LYS A 219 3.89 -11.52 7.07
N GLY A 220 2.94 -10.66 6.69
CA GLY A 220 2.13 -9.91 7.66
C GLY A 220 2.86 -8.75 8.34
N MET A 221 3.81 -8.13 7.68
CA MET A 221 4.53 -6.96 8.19
C MET A 221 3.75 -5.66 7.95
N ASN A 222 3.83 -4.71 8.90
CA ASN A 222 3.38 -3.34 8.73
C ASN A 222 4.60 -2.42 8.57
N VAL A 223 4.77 -1.85 7.39
CA VAL A 223 5.98 -1.13 7.01
C VAL A 223 5.66 0.24 6.42
N GLN A 224 6.45 1.23 6.77
CA GLN A 224 6.51 2.51 6.10
C GLN A 224 7.90 2.71 5.51
N VAL A 225 7.96 3.18 4.27
CA VAL A 225 9.23 3.56 3.62
C VAL A 225 9.11 5.03 3.20
N GLN A 226 10.07 5.86 3.60
CA GLN A 226 10.04 7.27 3.24
C GLN A 226 11.42 7.84 2.89
N ASP A 227 11.44 8.77 1.94
CA ASP A 227 12.65 9.48 1.51
C ASP A 227 13.81 8.53 1.12
N VAL A 228 13.48 7.45 0.38
CA VAL A 228 14.43 6.44 -0.10
C VAL A 228 14.33 6.29 -1.61
N LEU A 229 15.47 6.17 -2.28
CA LEU A 229 15.57 5.81 -3.69
C LEU A 229 16.02 4.34 -3.83
N CYS A 230 15.17 3.49 -4.42
CA CYS A 230 15.50 2.11 -4.77
C CYS A 230 15.69 2.01 -6.29
N ARG A 231 16.86 1.57 -6.75
CA ARG A 231 17.16 1.59 -8.19
C ARG A 231 18.00 0.42 -8.69
N ASN A 232 17.90 0.20 -10.01
CA ASN A 232 18.81 -0.67 -10.79
C ASN A 232 18.78 -2.16 -10.38
N PHE A 233 17.66 -2.66 -9.86
CA PHE A 233 17.50 -4.10 -9.60
C PHE A 233 17.19 -4.82 -10.91
N THR A 234 18.23 -5.14 -11.68
CA THR A 234 18.13 -5.70 -13.05
C THR A 234 18.78 -7.06 -13.23
N LEU A 235 19.61 -7.51 -12.29
CA LEU A 235 20.35 -8.77 -12.40
C LEU A 235 19.48 -10.01 -12.14
N SER A 236 18.40 -9.89 -11.40
CA SER A 236 17.43 -10.96 -11.21
C SER A 236 16.42 -11.01 -12.36
N SER A 237 15.81 -12.17 -12.61
CA SER A 237 14.67 -12.31 -13.53
C SER A 237 13.47 -11.46 -13.12
N VAL A 238 13.34 -11.17 -11.83
CA VAL A 238 12.41 -10.25 -11.21
C VAL A 238 13.21 -9.22 -10.43
N GLY A 239 13.02 -7.94 -10.68
CA GLY A 239 13.75 -6.86 -10.01
C GLY A 239 12.78 -5.77 -9.58
N TYR A 240 12.60 -5.59 -8.28
CA TYR A 240 11.68 -4.62 -7.70
C TYR A 240 12.45 -3.54 -6.95
N GLY A 241 11.92 -2.31 -6.96
CA GLY A 241 12.41 -1.30 -6.02
C GLY A 241 11.95 -1.61 -4.59
N VAL A 242 10.64 -1.65 -4.38
CA VAL A 242 10.00 -2.06 -3.10
C VAL A 242 8.91 -3.07 -3.40
N VAL A 243 8.85 -4.15 -2.66
CA VAL A 243 7.79 -5.15 -2.78
C VAL A 243 7.28 -5.59 -1.40
N VAL A 244 5.97 -5.77 -1.31
CA VAL A 244 5.30 -6.39 -0.17
C VAL A 244 4.48 -7.58 -0.65
N ASP A 245 4.48 -8.62 0.15
CA ASP A 245 3.91 -9.92 -0.16
C ASP A 245 3.29 -10.57 1.08
N ALA A 246 2.30 -11.44 0.88
CA ALA A 246 1.69 -12.23 1.94
C ALA A 246 1.15 -11.41 3.12
N LEU A 247 0.05 -10.65 2.88
CA LEU A 247 -0.72 -9.92 3.89
C LEU A 247 0.06 -8.76 4.56
N CYS A 248 1.00 -8.14 3.87
CA CYS A 248 1.71 -6.97 4.38
C CYS A 248 0.93 -5.67 4.17
N ASP A 249 1.17 -4.68 5.03
CA ASP A 249 0.69 -3.30 4.90
C ASP A 249 1.89 -2.39 4.64
N LEU A 250 1.93 -1.77 3.45
CA LEU A 250 2.97 -0.84 3.04
C LEU A 250 2.42 0.57 2.87
N TYR A 251 3.05 1.52 3.55
CA TYR A 251 2.89 2.93 3.26
C TYR A 251 4.20 3.53 2.77
N THR A 252 4.19 4.16 1.60
CA THR A 252 5.38 4.87 1.09
C THR A 252 5.14 6.37 1.02
N LYS A 253 6.16 7.16 1.37
CA LYS A 253 6.14 8.61 1.28
C LYS A 253 7.42 9.10 0.60
N ASN A 254 7.27 9.81 -0.52
CA ASN A 254 8.41 10.30 -1.32
C ASN A 254 9.45 9.19 -1.63
N VAL A 255 8.96 7.99 -1.99
CA VAL A 255 9.84 6.91 -2.45
C VAL A 255 10.07 7.04 -3.95
N HIS A 256 11.34 7.01 -4.35
CA HIS A 256 11.70 6.92 -5.76
C HIS A 256 12.09 5.47 -6.08
N ALA A 257 11.50 4.91 -7.13
CA ALA A 257 11.85 3.57 -7.61
C ALA A 257 12.07 3.61 -9.12
N THR A 258 13.32 3.48 -9.55
CA THR A 258 13.70 3.75 -10.94
C THR A 258 14.70 2.73 -11.49
N GLY A 259 14.57 2.41 -12.79
CA GLY A 259 15.50 1.52 -13.47
C GLY A 259 15.45 0.07 -12.99
N ASN A 260 14.36 -0.36 -12.35
CA ASN A 260 14.19 -1.73 -11.88
C ASN A 260 13.62 -2.60 -13.01
N ARG A 261 13.96 -3.90 -13.02
CA ARG A 261 13.56 -4.78 -14.11
C ARG A 261 12.06 -5.05 -14.15
N TYR A 262 11.43 -5.27 -13.00
CA TYR A 262 10.03 -5.69 -12.99
C TYR A 262 9.09 -4.55 -12.60
N ALA A 263 9.19 -4.04 -11.39
CA ALA A 263 8.36 -2.93 -10.96
C ALA A 263 9.11 -1.97 -10.02
N GLY A 264 8.68 -0.70 -10.02
CA GLY A 264 9.13 0.28 -9.03
C GLY A 264 8.62 -0.10 -7.64
N ILE A 265 7.29 -0.18 -7.46
CA ILE A 265 6.64 -0.66 -6.24
C ILE A 265 5.66 -1.77 -6.61
N CYS A 266 5.63 -2.84 -5.82
CA CYS A 266 4.74 -3.97 -6.01
C CYS A 266 4.03 -4.36 -4.71
N GLY A 267 2.71 -4.57 -4.78
CA GLY A 267 1.93 -5.28 -3.79
C GLY A 267 1.46 -6.61 -4.35
N ASP A 268 1.61 -7.66 -3.57
CA ASP A 268 1.27 -9.03 -3.95
C ASP A 268 0.54 -9.75 -2.81
N ASP A 269 -0.19 -10.80 -3.12
CA ASP A 269 -0.80 -11.75 -2.20
C ASP A 269 -1.59 -11.10 -1.03
N SER A 270 -2.69 -10.43 -1.38
CA SER A 270 -3.64 -9.82 -0.43
C SER A 270 -3.03 -8.76 0.49
N SER A 271 -2.01 -8.07 0.01
CA SER A 271 -1.35 -6.97 0.73
C SER A 271 -2.14 -5.66 0.59
N VAL A 272 -1.81 -4.68 1.42
CA VAL A 272 -2.36 -3.32 1.34
C VAL A 272 -1.22 -2.35 1.02
N VAL A 273 -1.33 -1.57 -0.06
CA VAL A 273 -0.26 -0.66 -0.50
C VAL A 273 -0.77 0.75 -0.67
N ARG A 274 -0.11 1.70 0.00
CA ARG A 274 -0.36 3.13 -0.15
C ARG A 274 0.90 3.85 -0.59
N VAL A 275 0.81 4.57 -1.72
CA VAL A 275 1.94 5.32 -2.30
C VAL A 275 1.61 6.80 -2.26
N GLU A 276 2.36 7.58 -1.49
CA GLU A 276 2.22 9.03 -1.39
C GLU A 276 3.45 9.74 -1.98
N GLY A 277 3.24 10.45 -3.08
CA GLY A 277 4.31 11.18 -3.77
C GLY A 277 5.41 10.27 -4.33
N GLY A 278 6.57 10.88 -4.64
CA GLY A 278 7.72 10.17 -5.17
C GLY A 278 7.66 9.94 -6.69
N LYS A 279 8.60 9.12 -7.18
CA LYS A 279 8.78 8.85 -8.63
C LYS A 279 8.94 7.36 -8.91
N LEU A 280 8.08 6.82 -9.77
CA LEU A 280 8.13 5.42 -10.21
C LEU A 280 8.42 5.38 -11.72
N ASN A 281 9.70 5.64 -12.07
CA ASN A 281 10.08 5.98 -13.43
C ASN A 281 11.09 4.99 -14.02
N ASN A 282 11.06 4.86 -15.35
CA ASN A 282 12.08 4.13 -16.12
C ASN A 282 12.24 2.65 -15.71
N ASN A 283 11.21 2.03 -15.16
CA ASN A 283 11.25 0.59 -14.88
C ASN A 283 10.94 -0.19 -16.17
N VAL A 284 11.54 -1.37 -16.33
CA VAL A 284 11.42 -2.11 -17.60
C VAL A 284 9.99 -2.58 -17.85
N PHE A 285 9.24 -2.94 -16.79
CA PHE A 285 7.83 -3.30 -16.94
C PHE A 285 6.89 -2.27 -16.31
N TYR A 286 6.85 -2.13 -14.97
CA TYR A 286 5.80 -1.37 -14.29
C TYR A 286 6.37 -0.29 -13.36
N GLY A 287 5.70 0.86 -13.32
CA GLY A 287 5.96 1.84 -12.25
C GLY A 287 5.39 1.32 -10.91
N PHE A 288 4.11 1.01 -10.89
CA PHE A 288 3.40 0.35 -9.78
C PHE A 288 2.70 -0.93 -10.27
N ARG A 289 2.70 -1.96 -9.44
CA ARG A 289 1.97 -3.20 -9.69
C ARG A 289 1.19 -3.62 -8.45
N ALA A 290 -0.11 -3.88 -8.59
CA ALA A 290 -0.94 -4.58 -7.61
C ALA A 290 -1.39 -5.92 -8.21
N HIS A 291 -1.23 -7.01 -7.48
CA HIS A 291 -1.53 -8.36 -7.94
C HIS A 291 -2.11 -9.21 -6.81
N ASP A 292 -2.85 -10.27 -7.16
CA ASP A 292 -3.43 -11.25 -6.23
C ASP A 292 -4.20 -10.62 -5.06
N ASN A 293 -5.34 -9.96 -5.40
CA ASN A 293 -6.26 -9.35 -4.43
C ASN A 293 -5.63 -8.26 -3.53
N THR A 294 -4.63 -7.55 -4.03
CA THR A 294 -4.02 -6.43 -3.33
C THR A 294 -4.95 -5.22 -3.32
N ASP A 295 -5.17 -4.63 -2.14
CA ASP A 295 -5.82 -3.32 -1.99
C ASP A 295 -4.77 -2.22 -2.14
N TYR A 296 -5.05 -1.18 -2.94
CA TYR A 296 -4.06 -0.13 -3.21
C TYR A 296 -4.63 1.29 -3.21
N THR A 297 -3.77 2.24 -2.87
CA THR A 297 -3.96 3.66 -3.19
C THR A 297 -2.64 4.20 -3.72
N VAL A 298 -2.63 4.69 -4.96
CA VAL A 298 -1.47 5.36 -5.56
C VAL A 298 -1.80 6.82 -5.71
N GLY A 299 -0.99 7.68 -5.09
CA GLY A 299 -1.23 9.11 -4.97
C GLY A 299 -1.84 9.50 -3.61
N TYR A 300 -2.13 10.79 -3.42
CA TYR A 300 -2.63 11.30 -2.14
C TYR A 300 -3.95 12.05 -2.30
N HIS A 301 -4.98 11.54 -1.65
CA HIS A 301 -6.29 12.15 -1.61
C HIS A 301 -6.25 13.44 -0.77
N GLY A 302 -6.10 14.59 -1.42
CA GLY A 302 -6.21 15.91 -0.78
C GLY A 302 -5.08 16.91 -1.04
N SER A 303 -4.04 16.58 -1.79
CA SER A 303 -2.98 17.55 -2.12
C SER A 303 -2.46 17.41 -3.54
N VAL A 304 -2.69 18.45 -4.34
CA VAL A 304 -2.10 18.56 -5.70
C VAL A 304 -0.61 18.85 -5.67
N SER A 305 -0.01 19.19 -4.53
CA SER A 305 1.39 19.60 -4.42
C SER A 305 2.38 18.43 -4.28
N ALA A 306 1.90 17.23 -4.00
CA ALA A 306 2.73 16.03 -3.79
C ALA A 306 2.31 14.88 -4.72
N ARG A 307 2.09 15.16 -6.01
CA ARG A 307 1.65 14.17 -6.99
C ARG A 307 2.71 13.07 -7.18
N THR A 308 2.26 11.82 -7.24
CA THR A 308 3.13 10.71 -7.61
C THR A 308 3.42 10.76 -9.11
N GLN A 309 4.69 10.82 -9.48
CA GLN A 309 5.14 10.85 -10.88
C GLN A 309 5.44 9.43 -11.36
N ILE A 310 4.79 9.01 -12.46
CA ILE A 310 4.90 7.65 -12.99
C ILE A 310 5.15 7.72 -14.49
N GLN A 311 6.42 7.58 -14.89
CA GLN A 311 6.85 7.95 -16.25
C GLN A 311 7.80 6.91 -16.87
N ASN A 312 7.75 6.78 -18.20
CA ASN A 312 8.70 6.00 -18.99
C ASN A 312 8.81 4.52 -18.56
N ASN A 313 7.72 3.90 -18.14
CA ASN A 313 7.73 2.48 -17.80
C ASN A 313 7.35 1.65 -19.05
N GLY A 314 8.07 0.55 -19.29
CA GLY A 314 8.05 -0.15 -20.56
C GLY A 314 6.82 -1.00 -20.83
N SER A 315 5.99 -1.32 -19.85
CA SER A 315 4.73 -2.06 -20.02
C SER A 315 3.52 -1.25 -19.55
N ALA A 316 3.54 -0.78 -18.31
CA ALA A 316 2.52 0.15 -17.81
C ALA A 316 3.06 1.03 -16.70
N GLY A 317 2.53 2.26 -16.58
CA GLY A 317 2.76 3.10 -15.41
C GLY A 317 2.19 2.44 -14.16
N ILE A 318 0.91 2.07 -14.19
CA ILE A 318 0.22 1.35 -13.13
C ILE A 318 -0.40 0.07 -13.73
N ALA A 319 -0.10 -1.09 -13.15
CA ALA A 319 -0.69 -2.37 -13.51
C ALA A 319 -1.48 -2.94 -12.32
N ILE A 320 -2.76 -3.21 -12.55
CA ILE A 320 -3.70 -3.74 -11.57
C ILE A 320 -4.20 -5.08 -12.09
N LEU A 321 -3.88 -6.14 -11.38
CA LEU A 321 -4.00 -7.51 -11.87
C LEU A 321 -4.68 -8.40 -10.83
N THR A 322 -5.32 -9.46 -11.30
CA THR A 322 -5.81 -10.60 -10.50
C THR A 322 -6.64 -10.18 -9.28
N GLY A 323 -7.81 -9.60 -9.52
CA GLY A 323 -8.77 -9.24 -8.46
C GLY A 323 -8.40 -8.06 -7.58
N SER A 324 -7.28 -7.39 -7.84
CA SER A 324 -6.82 -6.25 -7.05
C SER A 324 -7.73 -5.03 -7.26
N GLN A 325 -7.89 -4.21 -6.21
CA GLN A 325 -8.78 -3.06 -6.24
C GLN A 325 -8.24 -1.86 -5.47
N GLY A 326 -8.61 -0.64 -5.89
CA GLY A 326 -8.20 0.55 -5.16
C GLY A 326 -8.31 1.85 -5.95
N HIS A 327 -7.46 2.81 -5.59
CA HIS A 327 -7.52 4.19 -6.03
C HIS A 327 -6.25 4.65 -6.73
N ILE A 328 -6.41 5.49 -7.74
CA ILE A 328 -5.35 6.22 -8.44
C ILE A 328 -5.68 7.71 -8.32
N ASP A 329 -5.10 8.37 -7.34
CA ASP A 329 -5.50 9.71 -6.93
C ASP A 329 -4.37 10.72 -7.17
N TYR A 330 -4.65 11.81 -7.90
CA TYR A 330 -3.70 12.91 -8.13
C TYR A 330 -2.30 12.44 -8.60
N CYS A 331 -2.25 11.50 -9.55
CA CYS A 331 -1.02 11.02 -10.16
C CYS A 331 -0.71 11.78 -11.46
N ASP A 332 0.57 11.90 -11.80
CA ASP A 332 1.06 12.33 -13.11
C ASP A 332 1.65 11.13 -13.84
N LEU A 333 0.87 10.57 -14.77
CA LEU A 333 1.30 9.44 -15.58
C LEU A 333 1.66 9.93 -16.99
N SER A 334 2.90 9.70 -17.42
CA SER A 334 3.31 10.13 -18.75
C SER A 334 4.32 9.20 -19.41
N THR A 335 4.27 9.15 -20.74
CA THR A 335 5.27 8.45 -21.57
C THR A 335 5.46 6.96 -21.21
N ASN A 336 4.49 6.35 -20.53
CA ASN A 336 4.49 4.91 -20.33
C ASN A 336 3.98 4.19 -21.60
N TYR A 337 4.29 2.91 -21.77
CA TYR A 337 3.72 2.14 -22.88
C TYR A 337 2.18 2.11 -22.77
N ARG A 338 1.64 1.90 -21.56
CA ARG A 338 0.27 2.19 -21.13
C ARG A 338 0.34 2.99 -19.84
N ASN A 339 -0.50 4.01 -19.64
CA ASN A 339 -0.47 4.70 -18.35
C ASN A 339 -1.10 3.85 -17.25
N VAL A 340 -2.26 3.24 -17.50
CA VAL A 340 -2.91 2.28 -16.60
C VAL A 340 -3.30 1.00 -17.34
N MET A 341 -3.08 -0.14 -16.74
CA MET A 341 -3.48 -1.45 -17.23
C MET A 341 -4.27 -2.21 -16.14
N LEU A 342 -5.47 -2.70 -16.49
CA LEU A 342 -6.30 -3.53 -15.63
C LEU A 342 -6.54 -4.88 -16.28
N GLN A 343 -6.32 -5.97 -15.54
CA GLN A 343 -6.54 -7.34 -16.00
C GLN A 343 -7.13 -8.22 -14.88
N ASP A 344 -7.79 -9.30 -15.29
CA ASP A 344 -8.23 -10.38 -14.41
C ASP A 344 -9.13 -9.93 -13.25
N ASN A 345 -10.31 -9.36 -13.57
CA ASN A 345 -11.34 -8.95 -12.61
C ASN A 345 -10.91 -7.84 -11.62
N SER A 346 -9.96 -7.01 -12.03
CA SER A 346 -9.43 -5.92 -11.20
C SER A 346 -10.29 -4.66 -11.28
N ARG A 347 -10.14 -3.77 -10.29
CA ARG A 347 -10.91 -2.52 -10.19
C ARG A 347 -10.05 -1.33 -9.87
N ALA A 348 -10.34 -0.18 -10.51
CA ALA A 348 -9.69 1.09 -10.23
C ALA A 348 -10.70 2.23 -10.09
N HIS A 349 -10.50 3.09 -9.09
CA HIS A 349 -11.10 4.41 -9.02
C HIS A 349 -10.04 5.44 -9.35
N ILE A 350 -10.29 6.31 -10.31
CA ILE A 350 -9.32 7.31 -10.79
C ILE A 350 -9.83 8.70 -10.49
N MET A 351 -9.03 9.51 -9.79
CA MET A 351 -9.43 10.85 -9.36
C MET A 351 -8.29 11.87 -9.54
N GLY A 352 -8.58 13.00 -10.15
CA GLY A 352 -7.67 14.16 -10.25
C GLY A 352 -6.32 13.88 -10.91
N SER A 353 -6.20 12.81 -11.67
CA SER A 353 -4.95 12.36 -12.28
C SER A 353 -4.76 12.91 -13.69
N THR A 354 -3.50 13.11 -14.08
CA THR A 354 -3.11 13.59 -15.41
C THR A 354 -2.42 12.46 -16.19
N PHE A 355 -2.89 12.24 -17.40
CA PHE A 355 -2.39 11.20 -18.30
C PHE A 355 -1.89 11.84 -19.60
N THR A 356 -0.64 11.58 -19.97
CA THR A 356 -0.06 12.16 -21.19
C THR A 356 0.86 11.17 -21.90
N GLY A 357 0.86 11.20 -23.23
CA GLY A 357 1.85 10.56 -24.08
C GLY A 357 2.03 9.05 -23.90
N ALA A 358 0.98 8.31 -23.56
CA ALA A 358 1.04 6.85 -23.58
C ALA A 358 1.21 6.33 -25.01
N THR A 359 2.07 5.31 -25.20
CA THR A 359 2.31 4.73 -26.53
C THR A 359 1.07 4.01 -27.08
N ILE A 360 0.35 3.29 -26.23
CA ILE A 360 -0.83 2.51 -26.64
C ILE A 360 -2.13 3.21 -26.25
N ALA A 361 -2.30 3.54 -24.97
CA ALA A 361 -3.46 4.25 -24.43
C ALA A 361 -3.25 4.66 -22.98
N ASP A 362 -4.01 5.66 -22.51
CA ASP A 362 -3.98 6.10 -21.12
C ASP A 362 -4.54 5.06 -20.17
N VAL A 363 -5.61 4.36 -20.56
CA VAL A 363 -6.17 3.23 -19.82
C VAL A 363 -6.41 2.05 -20.76
N VAL A 364 -5.96 0.86 -20.37
CA VAL A 364 -6.25 -0.41 -21.04
C VAL A 364 -6.85 -1.37 -20.02
N ALA A 365 -8.07 -1.83 -20.23
CA ALA A 365 -8.75 -2.76 -19.35
C ALA A 365 -9.26 -3.97 -20.13
N ASP A 366 -9.11 -5.17 -19.57
CA ASP A 366 -9.75 -6.35 -20.14
C ASP A 366 -11.28 -6.41 -19.81
N PRO A 367 -12.07 -7.27 -20.48
CA PRO A 367 -13.53 -7.30 -20.31
C PRO A 367 -14.04 -7.65 -18.90
N THR A 368 -13.19 -8.21 -18.05
CA THR A 368 -13.55 -8.62 -16.69
C THR A 368 -13.35 -7.49 -15.66
N CYS A 369 -12.61 -6.44 -16.05
CA CYS A 369 -12.24 -5.35 -15.18
C CYS A 369 -13.25 -4.20 -15.20
N SER A 370 -13.25 -3.41 -14.14
CA SER A 370 -14.03 -2.17 -14.06
C SER A 370 -13.20 -1.03 -13.53
N TRP A 371 -13.45 0.18 -14.02
CA TRP A 371 -12.89 1.38 -13.47
C TRP A 371 -13.91 2.50 -13.43
N TYR A 372 -13.72 3.41 -12.52
CA TYR A 372 -14.60 4.55 -12.30
C TYR A 372 -13.78 5.84 -12.33
N ASP A 373 -14.27 6.81 -13.09
CA ASP A 373 -13.71 8.16 -13.19
C ASP A 373 -14.56 9.09 -12.30
N ASP A 374 -13.95 9.69 -11.27
CA ASP A 374 -14.67 10.63 -10.42
C ASP A 374 -14.92 11.93 -11.18
N THR A 375 -16.20 12.21 -11.44
CA THR A 375 -16.63 13.42 -12.15
C THR A 375 -16.48 14.70 -11.35
N ALA A 376 -16.29 14.62 -10.02
CA ALA A 376 -16.10 15.79 -9.15
C ALA A 376 -14.68 16.38 -9.27
N THR A 377 -13.71 15.61 -9.74
CA THR A 377 -12.31 16.03 -9.96
C THR A 377 -11.90 15.71 -11.38
N VAL A 378 -11.44 16.73 -12.12
CA VAL A 378 -11.13 16.60 -13.55
C VAL A 378 -9.89 15.73 -13.73
N ASN A 379 -10.06 14.51 -14.28
CA ASN A 379 -8.96 13.75 -14.88
C ASN A 379 -8.67 14.28 -16.28
N THR A 380 -7.39 14.38 -16.65
CA THR A 380 -6.95 14.81 -17.98
C THR A 380 -6.38 13.61 -18.73
N PHE A 381 -7.03 13.20 -19.82
CA PHE A 381 -6.56 12.13 -20.71
C PHE A 381 -6.04 12.71 -22.01
N SER A 382 -4.88 12.26 -22.48
CA SER A 382 -4.27 12.68 -23.76
C SER A 382 -4.60 11.75 -24.92
N SER A 383 -5.00 10.51 -24.62
CA SER A 383 -5.40 9.52 -25.62
C SER A 383 -6.72 8.85 -25.24
N SER A 384 -7.44 8.37 -26.23
CA SER A 384 -8.66 7.60 -25.98
C SER A 384 -8.35 6.31 -25.24
N PRO A 385 -8.98 6.04 -24.10
CA PRO A 385 -8.88 4.74 -23.44
C PRO A 385 -9.30 3.63 -24.40
N LYS A 386 -8.53 2.55 -24.44
CA LYS A 386 -8.89 1.32 -25.17
C LYS A 386 -9.65 0.42 -24.21
N PHE A 387 -10.98 0.44 -24.34
CA PHE A 387 -11.84 -0.41 -23.53
C PHE A 387 -12.24 -1.67 -24.30
N ASN A 388 -12.06 -2.79 -23.67
CA ASN A 388 -12.81 -3.99 -23.98
C ASN A 388 -13.95 -4.21 -22.96
N ASN A 389 -14.18 -3.25 -22.05
CA ASN A 389 -15.16 -3.39 -20.97
C ASN A 389 -16.23 -2.28 -21.03
N PRO A 390 -17.50 -2.61 -20.81
CA PRO A 390 -18.56 -1.60 -20.75
C PRO A 390 -18.40 -0.69 -19.53
N MET A 391 -18.37 0.62 -19.74
CA MET A 391 -18.55 1.60 -18.67
C MET A 391 -19.96 1.44 -18.12
N ARG A 392 -20.12 1.44 -16.80
CA ARG A 392 -21.42 1.26 -16.16
C ARG A 392 -21.68 2.34 -15.11
N SER A 393 -22.85 2.95 -15.21
CA SER A 393 -23.41 3.83 -14.20
C SER A 393 -24.72 3.22 -13.67
N VAL A 394 -24.96 3.32 -12.38
CA VAL A 394 -26.15 2.75 -11.73
C VAL A 394 -26.68 3.76 -10.72
N THR A 395 -27.97 4.13 -10.87
CA THR A 395 -28.62 5.00 -9.88
C THR A 395 -28.94 4.25 -8.59
N ARG A 396 -28.71 4.90 -7.47
CA ARG A 396 -28.99 4.39 -6.11
C ARG A 396 -30.17 5.08 -5.44
N ALA A 397 -30.64 6.19 -6.03
CA ALA A 397 -31.75 6.95 -5.50
C ALA A 397 -32.94 6.90 -6.48
N GLN A 398 -34.14 6.65 -5.96
CA GLN A 398 -35.38 6.75 -6.72
C GLN A 398 -35.66 8.21 -7.07
N MET A 399 -36.10 8.45 -8.29
CA MET A 399 -36.54 9.77 -8.74
C MET A 399 -38.05 9.75 -9.01
N ILE A 400 -38.79 10.69 -8.40
CA ILE A 400 -40.23 10.77 -8.52
C ILE A 400 -40.64 12.13 -9.12
N LYS A 401 -41.59 12.12 -10.04
CA LYS A 401 -42.22 13.31 -10.59
C LYS A 401 -43.75 13.23 -10.46
N THR A 402 -44.37 14.35 -10.10
CA THR A 402 -45.81 14.49 -9.95
C THR A 402 -46.22 15.82 -10.56
N SER A 403 -47.13 15.78 -11.51
CA SER A 403 -47.59 16.99 -12.25
C SER A 403 -46.45 17.81 -12.89
N ASP A 404 -45.33 17.14 -13.23
CA ASP A 404 -44.11 17.77 -13.71
C ASP A 404 -43.58 17.12 -14.99
N THR A 405 -43.70 17.84 -16.09
CA THR A 405 -43.20 17.45 -17.41
C THR A 405 -41.80 18.02 -17.71
N SER A 406 -41.19 18.72 -16.76
CA SER A 406 -39.80 19.21 -16.92
C SER A 406 -38.79 18.10 -16.95
N TRP A 407 -37.78 18.24 -17.81
CA TRP A 407 -36.68 17.27 -17.91
C TRP A 407 -35.71 17.47 -16.76
N THR A 408 -35.42 16.42 -16.04
CA THR A 408 -34.42 16.44 -14.96
C THR A 408 -33.44 15.25 -15.12
N GLN A 409 -32.15 15.51 -14.96
CA GLN A 409 -31.11 14.48 -14.98
C GLN A 409 -31.42 13.39 -13.95
N ILE A 410 -31.41 12.13 -14.36
CA ILE A 410 -31.48 11.01 -13.42
C ILE A 410 -30.17 10.98 -12.64
N PRO A 411 -30.23 11.11 -11.30
CA PRO A 411 -29.02 11.10 -10.48
C PRO A 411 -28.15 9.87 -10.76
N GLU A 412 -26.84 10.08 -10.83
CA GLU A 412 -25.83 9.03 -11.03
C GLU A 412 -25.97 8.25 -12.37
N LEU A 413 -26.98 8.50 -13.21
CA LEU A 413 -27.14 7.78 -14.48
C LEU A 413 -26.50 8.56 -15.64
N SER A 414 -25.18 8.72 -15.54
CA SER A 414 -24.36 9.36 -16.56
C SER A 414 -22.98 8.72 -16.66
N LEU A 415 -22.38 8.80 -17.85
CA LEU A 415 -21.05 8.30 -18.16
C LEU A 415 -20.21 9.41 -18.81
N LYS A 416 -18.93 9.47 -18.50
CA LYS A 416 -17.99 10.35 -19.20
C LYS A 416 -17.48 9.62 -20.43
N LEU A 417 -17.80 10.12 -21.61
CA LEU A 417 -17.35 9.57 -22.89
C LEU A 417 -16.23 10.42 -23.48
N ILE A 418 -15.35 9.80 -24.23
CA ILE A 418 -14.15 10.42 -24.80
C ILE A 418 -14.39 10.81 -26.24
N GLY A 419 -13.97 12.00 -26.62
CA GLY A 419 -14.08 12.52 -27.97
C GLY A 419 -13.38 11.65 -29.01
N GLY A 420 -13.96 11.50 -30.18
CA GLY A 420 -13.43 10.70 -31.29
C GLY A 420 -13.62 9.18 -31.13
N THR A 421 -14.23 8.71 -30.06
CA THR A 421 -14.48 7.28 -29.79
C THR A 421 -15.94 6.94 -30.02
N THR A 422 -16.23 5.85 -30.73
CA THR A 422 -17.60 5.37 -30.94
C THR A 422 -17.95 4.33 -29.89
N TYR A 423 -19.06 4.55 -29.22
CA TYR A 423 -19.60 3.66 -28.18
C TYR A 423 -20.91 3.04 -28.64
N SER A 424 -21.15 1.76 -28.36
CA SER A 424 -22.49 1.23 -28.20
C SER A 424 -22.92 1.42 -26.75
N PHE A 425 -24.17 1.75 -26.53
CA PHE A 425 -24.69 1.90 -25.17
C PHE A 425 -26.03 1.19 -24.99
N GLU A 426 -26.31 0.79 -23.76
CA GLU A 426 -27.59 0.26 -23.32
C GLU A 426 -27.96 0.83 -21.95
N ALA A 427 -29.20 1.25 -21.80
CA ALA A 427 -29.75 1.64 -20.51
C ALA A 427 -30.99 0.80 -20.20
N LEU A 428 -31.01 0.26 -18.99
CA LEU A 428 -32.17 -0.41 -18.42
C LEU A 428 -32.71 0.45 -17.28
N VAL A 429 -33.90 1.01 -17.48
CA VAL A 429 -34.54 1.94 -16.54
C VAL A 429 -35.85 1.37 -16.05
N PRO A 430 -35.89 0.73 -14.87
CA PRO A 430 -37.15 0.34 -14.25
C PRO A 430 -37.98 1.60 -13.90
N VAL A 431 -39.26 1.58 -14.22
CA VAL A 431 -40.16 2.71 -13.98
C VAL A 431 -41.45 2.24 -13.33
N SER A 432 -42.10 3.15 -12.61
CA SER A 432 -43.48 3.00 -12.14
C SER A 432 -44.22 4.25 -12.52
N CYS A 433 -45.20 4.14 -13.38
CA CYS A 433 -46.01 5.28 -13.82
C CYS A 433 -47.45 4.88 -14.05
N GLY A 434 -48.32 5.85 -13.78
CA GLY A 434 -49.76 5.78 -14.06
C GLY A 434 -50.12 6.57 -15.33
N ALA A 435 -51.29 7.24 -15.33
CA ALA A 435 -51.81 7.96 -16.46
C ALA A 435 -50.92 9.11 -17.00
N GLY A 436 -50.00 9.63 -16.18
CA GLY A 436 -49.02 10.64 -16.62
C GLY A 436 -47.92 10.08 -17.50
N GLY A 437 -47.76 8.75 -17.49
CA GLY A 437 -46.78 8.07 -18.29
C GLY A 437 -45.32 8.37 -17.93
N VAL A 438 -44.43 7.97 -18.79
CA VAL A 438 -42.94 8.14 -18.65
C VAL A 438 -42.39 8.79 -19.91
N SER A 439 -41.41 9.65 -19.73
CA SER A 439 -40.56 10.13 -20.83
C SER A 439 -39.11 10.12 -20.42
N LEU A 440 -38.28 9.48 -21.20
CA LEU A 440 -36.82 9.45 -21.07
C LEU A 440 -36.18 10.08 -22.30
N ALA A 441 -35.17 10.89 -22.08
CA ALA A 441 -34.37 11.45 -23.16
C ALA A 441 -32.88 11.31 -22.85
N LEU A 442 -32.09 11.31 -23.91
CA LEU A 442 -30.64 11.39 -23.81
C LEU A 442 -30.22 12.80 -23.41
N THR A 443 -29.10 12.90 -22.74
CA THR A 443 -28.45 14.19 -22.46
C THR A 443 -26.95 14.06 -22.68
N ALA A 444 -26.35 15.10 -23.26
CA ALA A 444 -24.90 15.15 -23.48
C ALA A 444 -24.39 16.57 -23.27
N SER A 445 -23.30 16.69 -22.51
CA SER A 445 -22.61 17.97 -22.27
C SER A 445 -21.57 18.29 -23.34
N MET A 446 -21.42 17.45 -24.36
CA MET A 446 -20.42 17.58 -25.42
C MET A 446 -21.06 17.60 -26.80
N ALA A 447 -20.33 18.12 -27.78
CA ALA A 447 -20.69 17.99 -29.19
C ALA A 447 -20.58 16.53 -29.65
N ILE A 448 -21.48 16.11 -30.51
CA ILE A 448 -21.60 14.72 -31.00
C ILE A 448 -21.49 14.71 -32.52
N THR A 449 -20.61 13.84 -33.05
CA THR A 449 -20.44 13.64 -34.50
C THR A 449 -21.50 12.71 -35.06
N ALA A 450 -21.87 11.67 -34.32
CA ALA A 450 -22.89 10.72 -34.71
C ALA A 450 -23.65 10.17 -33.47
N LEU A 451 -24.95 10.05 -33.59
CA LEU A 451 -25.82 9.44 -32.60
C LEU A 451 -26.95 8.65 -33.28
N PHE A 452 -27.17 7.44 -32.84
CA PHE A 452 -28.40 6.70 -33.09
C PHE A 452 -28.81 6.07 -31.76
N ALA A 453 -30.06 6.18 -31.39
CA ALA A 453 -30.65 5.51 -30.23
C ALA A 453 -32.06 5.04 -30.49
N ALA A 454 -32.38 3.88 -29.99
CA ALA A 454 -33.74 3.29 -29.99
C ALA A 454 -34.14 2.98 -28.55
N GLY A 455 -35.30 3.43 -28.15
CA GLY A 455 -35.89 3.17 -26.84
C GLY A 455 -37.19 2.37 -26.95
N VAL A 456 -37.35 1.35 -26.12
CA VAL A 456 -38.50 0.47 -26.06
C VAL A 456 -39.09 0.53 -24.66
N VAL A 457 -40.39 0.86 -24.59
CA VAL A 457 -41.13 0.94 -23.33
C VAL A 457 -41.96 -0.35 -23.16
N TYR A 458 -41.89 -0.92 -21.98
CA TYR A 458 -42.55 -2.15 -21.60
C TYR A 458 -43.58 -1.94 -20.48
N ASN A 459 -44.71 -2.66 -20.59
CA ASN A 459 -45.60 -2.93 -19.47
C ASN A 459 -45.60 -4.44 -19.21
N GLY A 460 -44.92 -4.88 -18.17
CA GLY A 460 -44.59 -6.28 -17.96
C GLY A 460 -43.71 -6.84 -19.09
N ALA A 461 -44.18 -7.86 -19.79
CA ALA A 461 -43.51 -8.44 -20.95
C ALA A 461 -43.93 -7.82 -22.31
N THR A 462 -44.94 -6.94 -22.31
CA THR A 462 -45.52 -6.35 -23.53
C THR A 462 -44.82 -5.05 -23.89
N ILE A 463 -44.41 -4.90 -25.15
CA ILE A 463 -43.94 -3.64 -25.71
C ILE A 463 -45.15 -2.72 -25.91
N VAL A 464 -45.13 -1.56 -25.30
CA VAL A 464 -46.20 -0.55 -25.38
C VAL A 464 -45.81 0.66 -26.22
N ASN A 465 -44.52 0.90 -26.41
CA ASN A 465 -44.00 1.91 -27.34
C ASN A 465 -42.55 1.61 -27.74
N ALA A 466 -42.15 2.11 -28.92
CA ALA A 466 -40.79 2.11 -29.41
C ALA A 466 -40.50 3.44 -30.13
N GLN A 467 -39.36 4.04 -29.89
CA GLN A 467 -38.95 5.32 -30.47
C GLN A 467 -37.47 5.31 -30.84
N GLU A 468 -37.13 6.08 -31.88
CA GLU A 468 -35.75 6.27 -32.32
C GLU A 468 -35.41 7.75 -32.32
N THR A 469 -34.16 8.07 -32.09
CA THR A 469 -33.62 9.45 -32.13
C THR A 469 -32.18 9.47 -32.63
N SER A 470 -31.85 10.52 -33.34
CA SER A 470 -30.48 10.93 -33.67
C SER A 470 -30.08 12.24 -33.00
N SER A 471 -30.91 12.74 -32.09
CA SER A 471 -30.67 13.98 -31.36
C SER A 471 -30.24 13.71 -29.91
N PRO A 472 -29.19 14.39 -29.42
CA PRO A 472 -28.74 14.21 -28.03
C PRO A 472 -29.70 14.75 -26.97
N SER A 473 -30.76 15.43 -27.37
CA SER A 473 -31.84 15.92 -26.49
C SER A 473 -33.21 15.35 -26.88
N GLY A 474 -33.26 14.41 -27.79
CA GLY A 474 -34.49 13.77 -28.24
C GLY A 474 -35.05 12.78 -27.23
N ALA A 475 -36.39 12.81 -27.05
CA ALA A 475 -37.05 11.74 -26.31
C ALA A 475 -36.85 10.40 -27.03
N VAL A 476 -36.52 9.37 -26.26
CA VAL A 476 -36.16 8.06 -26.81
C VAL A 476 -36.94 6.92 -26.14
N GLY A 477 -37.71 7.24 -25.10
CA GLY A 477 -38.55 6.25 -24.42
C GLY A 477 -39.73 6.95 -23.75
N SER A 478 -40.72 7.40 -24.53
CA SER A 478 -41.89 8.14 -24.02
C SER A 478 -43.16 7.31 -24.24
N TYR A 479 -44.02 7.30 -23.25
CA TYR A 479 -45.31 6.64 -23.31
C TYR A 479 -46.30 7.25 -22.30
N THR A 480 -47.52 7.50 -22.74
CA THR A 480 -48.62 7.92 -21.89
C THR A 480 -49.46 6.72 -21.47
N GLY A 481 -49.28 6.26 -20.24
CA GLY A 481 -49.91 5.05 -19.70
C GLY A 481 -49.01 4.31 -18.72
N THR A 482 -49.43 3.13 -18.32
CA THR A 482 -48.70 2.32 -17.37
C THR A 482 -47.50 1.65 -18.03
N ALA A 483 -46.32 1.85 -17.46
CA ALA A 483 -45.07 1.21 -17.87
C ALA A 483 -44.32 0.67 -16.67
N THR A 484 -43.51 -0.38 -16.88
CA THR A 484 -42.70 -1.04 -15.84
C THR A 484 -41.20 -0.89 -16.07
N ARG A 485 -40.80 -0.73 -17.33
CA ARG A 485 -39.38 -0.47 -17.67
C ARG A 485 -39.24 0.17 -19.04
N VAL A 486 -38.12 0.87 -19.22
CA VAL A 486 -37.65 1.36 -20.52
C VAL A 486 -36.27 0.79 -20.78
N VAL A 487 -36.06 0.27 -21.99
CA VAL A 487 -34.75 -0.17 -22.50
C VAL A 487 -34.36 0.78 -23.61
N ILE A 488 -33.17 1.38 -23.51
CA ILE A 488 -32.66 2.28 -24.54
C ILE A 488 -31.30 1.71 -24.99
N SER A 489 -31.12 1.54 -26.29
CA SER A 489 -29.85 1.11 -26.86
C SER A 489 -29.47 1.95 -28.06
N GLY A 490 -28.17 2.03 -28.34
CA GLY A 490 -27.73 2.82 -29.46
C GLY A 490 -26.23 2.93 -29.61
N THR A 491 -25.83 3.86 -30.45
CA THR A 491 -24.43 4.23 -30.68
C THR A 491 -24.24 5.74 -30.55
N ILE A 492 -23.10 6.16 -30.03
CA ILE A 492 -22.73 7.56 -29.89
C ILE A 492 -21.24 7.77 -30.19
N THR A 493 -20.93 8.85 -30.93
CA THR A 493 -19.56 9.28 -31.20
C THR A 493 -19.44 10.75 -30.78
N PRO A 494 -18.90 11.03 -29.57
CA PRO A 494 -18.62 12.40 -29.15
C PRO A 494 -17.48 13.02 -29.98
N THR A 495 -17.56 14.32 -30.27
CA THR A 495 -16.47 15.07 -30.90
C THR A 495 -15.36 15.41 -29.89
N VAL A 496 -15.78 15.76 -28.69
CA VAL A 496 -14.90 16.09 -27.54
C VAL A 496 -15.35 15.30 -26.31
N THR A 497 -14.45 15.14 -25.37
CA THR A 497 -14.75 14.45 -24.11
C THR A 497 -15.81 15.19 -23.31
N GLY A 498 -16.80 14.48 -22.80
CA GLY A 498 -17.88 15.07 -22.02
C GLY A 498 -18.78 14.01 -21.36
N THR A 499 -19.88 14.47 -20.74
CA THR A 499 -20.82 13.61 -20.03
C THR A 499 -21.99 13.23 -20.92
N PHE A 500 -22.36 11.96 -20.92
CA PHE A 500 -23.54 11.37 -21.58
C PHE A 500 -24.41 10.69 -20.53
N GLY A 501 -25.71 10.90 -20.56
CA GLY A 501 -26.61 10.35 -19.56
C GLY A 501 -28.08 10.41 -19.99
N LEU A 502 -28.95 10.26 -19.02
CA LEU A 502 -30.40 10.22 -19.20
C LEU A 502 -31.12 11.23 -18.33
N THR A 503 -32.16 11.83 -18.89
CA THR A 503 -33.12 12.68 -18.21
C THR A 503 -34.49 12.03 -18.17
N PHE A 504 -35.28 12.39 -17.17
CA PHE A 504 -36.61 11.85 -16.95
C PHE A 504 -37.63 12.98 -16.79
N ALA A 505 -38.82 12.79 -17.33
CA ALA A 505 -39.99 13.64 -17.16
C ALA A 505 -41.27 12.77 -17.11
N GLN A 506 -42.39 13.34 -16.60
CA GLN A 506 -43.69 12.79 -16.95
C GLN A 506 -43.99 13.11 -18.43
N ASN A 507 -44.54 12.15 -19.17
CA ASN A 507 -44.88 12.37 -20.57
C ASN A 507 -46.08 13.36 -20.72
N ALA A 508 -47.02 13.32 -19.78
CA ALA A 508 -48.10 14.27 -19.65
C ALA A 508 -48.28 14.66 -18.18
N SER A 509 -48.57 15.93 -17.90
CA SER A 509 -48.80 16.42 -16.53
C SER A 509 -49.99 15.68 -15.90
N ASN A 510 -49.73 14.96 -14.81
CA ASN A 510 -50.75 14.16 -14.12
C ASN A 510 -50.45 14.11 -12.62
N VAL A 511 -51.51 14.14 -11.80
CA VAL A 511 -51.41 14.02 -10.35
C VAL A 511 -50.91 12.63 -9.87
N ALA A 512 -51.03 11.61 -10.71
CA ALA A 512 -50.42 10.31 -10.45
C ALA A 512 -48.90 10.41 -10.68
N SER A 513 -48.12 10.04 -9.67
CA SER A 513 -46.66 10.08 -9.74
C SER A 513 -46.11 9.13 -10.78
N SER A 514 -45.07 9.56 -11.44
CA SER A 514 -44.18 8.70 -12.24
C SER A 514 -42.80 8.64 -11.58
N ALA A 515 -42.19 7.48 -11.56
CA ALA A 515 -40.90 7.29 -10.88
C ALA A 515 -39.93 6.46 -11.72
N VAL A 516 -38.65 6.82 -11.66
CA VAL A 516 -37.52 5.94 -11.99
C VAL A 516 -37.18 5.16 -10.73
N LEU A 517 -37.21 3.85 -10.83
CA LEU A 517 -36.93 2.94 -9.73
C LEU A 517 -35.46 2.51 -9.75
N VAL A 518 -34.98 2.00 -8.62
CA VAL A 518 -33.62 1.51 -8.48
C VAL A 518 -33.57 -0.02 -8.53
N PRO A 519 -32.51 -0.62 -9.10
CA PRO A 519 -31.40 0.04 -9.81
C PRO A 519 -31.75 0.33 -11.27
N ALA A 520 -31.60 1.57 -11.72
CA ALA A 520 -31.50 1.86 -13.15
C ALA A 520 -30.02 1.82 -13.56
N SER A 521 -29.71 1.38 -14.77
CA SER A 521 -28.34 1.25 -15.25
C SER A 521 -28.15 1.82 -16.66
N LEU A 522 -26.98 2.41 -16.89
CA LEU A 522 -26.50 2.85 -18.20
C LEU A 522 -25.11 2.23 -18.40
N VAL A 523 -24.95 1.52 -19.51
CA VAL A 523 -23.72 0.84 -19.89
C VAL A 523 -23.27 1.34 -21.25
N ALA A 524 -21.99 1.63 -21.43
CA ALA A 524 -21.43 1.98 -22.75
C ALA A 524 -20.15 1.17 -23.00
N THR A 525 -20.07 0.63 -24.21
CA THR A 525 -18.94 -0.19 -24.69
C THR A 525 -18.32 0.44 -25.93
N VAL A 526 -17.03 0.55 -25.98
CA VAL A 526 -16.31 1.02 -27.17
C VAL A 526 -16.46 0.01 -28.30
N ILE A 527 -16.92 0.46 -29.48
CA ILE A 527 -17.02 -0.38 -30.68
C ILE A 527 -15.99 0.00 -31.75
N ASN A 528 -15.57 1.28 -31.80
CA ASN A 528 -14.48 1.74 -32.66
C ASN A 528 -13.72 2.87 -31.95
N GLY A 529 -12.53 2.61 -31.46
CA GLY A 529 -11.56 3.65 -31.10
C GLY A 529 -10.85 4.13 -32.38
N SER A 530 -10.67 5.43 -32.57
CA SER A 530 -9.87 5.91 -33.68
C SER A 530 -8.46 5.34 -33.56
N THR A 531 -8.05 4.52 -34.51
CA THR A 531 -6.64 4.27 -34.77
C THR A 531 -6.09 5.57 -35.40
N SER A 532 -5.74 6.56 -34.57
CA SER A 532 -4.89 7.62 -35.06
C SER A 532 -3.52 7.01 -35.28
N THR A 533 -3.18 6.88 -36.55
CA THR A 533 -1.83 6.63 -37.05
C THR A 533 -0.84 7.65 -36.51
#